data_6b0af13d2ddcf77d1e6bf01bea63927f
#
_entry.id   6b0af13d2ddcf77d1e6bf01bea63927f
#
_cell.length_a   1.000
_cell.length_b   1.000
_cell.length_c   1.000
_cell.angle_alpha   90.00
_cell.angle_beta   90.00
_cell.angle_gamma   90.00
#
_symmetry.space_group_name_H-M   'P 1'
#
loop_
_entity.id
_entity.type
_entity.pdbx_description
1 polymer ?
#
loop_
_entity_poly.entity_id
_entity_poly.type
_entity_poly.pdbx_seq_one_letter_code
_entity_poly.pdbx_strand_id
1 'polypeptide(L)'
;MPKCTEEKLDFGRLGRRVIEADFSGGDLSSEGGALLLRRMDERLGLSAAAARALGDDRQRGKVRHDLASMVAQRIYGLCLGWADVCDHNALRNDLVMQTAVGRDQALASAPTLSRLETAATPEQAWALHGVLMDRFIASRRGPRRRAPRELVLDVDAT
;
A
#
# COMPACT_ATOMS: atom_id res chain seq x y z
N MET A 1 -6.32 -39.13 16.59
CA MET A 1 -6.20 -38.00 15.63
C MET A 1 -5.55 -36.85 16.36
N PRO A 2 -4.40 -36.34 15.92
CA PRO A 2 -3.80 -35.18 16.57
C PRO A 2 -4.74 -33.98 16.42
N LYS A 3 -5.09 -33.35 17.53
CA LYS A 3 -5.76 -32.04 17.52
C LYS A 3 -4.79 -31.08 16.89
N CYS A 4 -5.07 -30.63 15.67
CA CYS A 4 -4.41 -29.48 15.10
C CYS A 4 -4.72 -28.30 16.05
N THR A 5 -3.74 -27.87 16.80
CA THR A 5 -3.84 -26.64 17.59
C THR A 5 -3.91 -25.53 16.53
N GLU A 6 -5.06 -24.89 16.44
CA GLU A 6 -5.26 -23.73 15.58
C GLU A 6 -4.33 -22.62 16.07
N GLU A 7 -3.19 -22.51 15.42
CA GLU A 7 -2.20 -21.49 15.73
C GLU A 7 -2.70 -20.19 15.11
N LYS A 8 -3.23 -19.32 15.95
CA LYS A 8 -3.67 -17.98 15.54
C LYS A 8 -2.45 -17.10 15.28
N LEU A 9 -2.40 -16.50 14.11
CA LEU A 9 -1.41 -15.51 13.76
C LEU A 9 -1.87 -14.13 14.23
N ASP A 10 -1.16 -13.53 15.17
CA ASP A 10 -1.46 -12.19 15.66
C ASP A 10 -0.80 -11.12 14.78
N PHE A 11 -1.59 -10.23 14.19
CA PHE A 11 -1.16 -9.09 13.38
C PHE A 11 -1.34 -7.75 14.13
N GLY A 12 -1.63 -7.78 15.43
CA GLY A 12 -1.77 -6.61 16.28
C GLY A 12 -3.17 -6.00 16.25
N ARG A 13 -3.24 -4.70 16.51
CA ARG A 13 -4.52 -3.97 16.63
C ARG A 13 -4.56 -2.78 15.70
N LEU A 14 -5.74 -2.54 15.14
CA LEU A 14 -6.07 -1.32 14.42
C LEU A 14 -7.29 -0.66 15.08
N GLY A 15 -7.08 0.40 15.84
CA GLY A 15 -8.13 1.03 16.61
C GLY A 15 -8.79 0.05 17.57
N ARG A 16 -10.09 -0.22 17.38
CA ARG A 16 -10.87 -1.18 18.18
C ARG A 16 -10.76 -2.63 17.70
N ARG A 17 -10.21 -2.87 16.50
CA ARG A 17 -10.12 -4.21 15.91
C ARG A 17 -8.86 -4.91 16.38
N VAL A 18 -9.01 -6.15 16.84
CA VAL A 18 -7.92 -7.12 17.00
C VAL A 18 -7.82 -7.85 15.66
N ILE A 19 -6.60 -7.99 15.13
CA ILE A 19 -6.36 -8.61 13.85
C ILE A 19 -5.67 -9.93 14.10
N GLU A 20 -6.44 -11.00 13.97
CA GLU A 20 -5.96 -12.37 14.05
C GLU A 20 -6.25 -13.05 12.71
N ALA A 21 -5.37 -13.91 12.26
CA ALA A 21 -5.64 -14.81 11.15
C ALA A 21 -5.56 -16.25 11.64
N ASP A 22 -6.50 -17.06 11.23
CA ASP A 22 -6.49 -18.49 11.42
C ASP A 22 -7.00 -19.21 10.16
N PHE A 23 -6.92 -20.52 10.15
CA PHE A 23 -7.41 -21.34 9.05
C PHE A 23 -8.75 -22.00 9.37
N SER A 24 -9.51 -21.46 10.33
CA SER A 24 -10.79 -22.04 10.78
C SER A 24 -11.98 -21.72 9.85
N GLY A 25 -11.76 -20.90 8.82
CA GLY A 25 -12.77 -20.65 7.78
C GLY A 25 -13.87 -19.69 8.22
N GLY A 26 -13.49 -18.46 8.66
CA GLY A 26 -14.42 -17.36 8.88
C GLY A 26 -14.64 -16.51 7.62
N ASP A 27 -14.74 -15.19 7.79
CA ASP A 27 -14.83 -14.25 6.68
C ASP A 27 -13.58 -14.34 5.80
N LEU A 28 -13.73 -14.85 4.59
CA LEU A 28 -12.64 -15.07 3.65
C LEU A 28 -12.40 -13.80 2.84
N SER A 29 -11.16 -13.36 2.80
CA SER A 29 -10.70 -12.36 1.85
C SER A 29 -9.67 -12.98 0.92
N SER A 30 -9.77 -12.69 -0.37
CA SER A 30 -8.76 -13.05 -1.36
C SER A 30 -7.48 -12.21 -1.21
N GLU A 31 -7.55 -11.11 -0.45
CA GLU A 31 -6.52 -10.07 -0.39
C GLU A 31 -5.52 -10.27 0.77
N GLY A 32 -5.36 -11.49 1.26
CA GLY A 32 -4.44 -11.80 2.38
C GLY A 32 -3.00 -11.30 2.18
N GLY A 33 -2.54 -11.24 0.92
CA GLY A 33 -1.25 -10.65 0.55
C GLY A 33 -1.08 -9.18 0.92
N ALA A 34 -2.17 -8.42 1.07
CA ALA A 34 -2.12 -7.01 1.45
C ALA A 34 -1.44 -6.77 2.80
N LEU A 35 -1.56 -7.71 3.73
CA LEU A 35 -0.89 -7.61 5.05
C LEU A 35 0.63 -7.70 4.93
N LEU A 36 1.14 -8.49 3.98
CA LEU A 36 2.57 -8.57 3.69
C LEU A 36 3.05 -7.27 3.03
N LEU A 37 2.27 -6.71 2.11
CA LEU A 37 2.57 -5.43 1.48
C LEU A 37 2.65 -4.32 2.52
N ARG A 38 1.69 -4.25 3.46
CA ARG A 38 1.76 -3.32 4.59
C ARG A 38 3.07 -3.45 5.36
N ARG A 39 3.47 -4.66 5.76
CA ARG A 39 4.73 -4.87 6.49
C ARG A 39 5.96 -4.45 5.68
N MET A 40 5.95 -4.70 4.38
CA MET A 40 7.03 -4.23 3.51
C MET A 40 7.03 -2.71 3.40
N ASP A 41 5.86 -2.10 3.25
CA ASP A 41 5.74 -0.64 3.17
C ASP A 41 6.16 0.06 4.47
N GLU A 42 5.82 -0.49 5.63
CA GLU A 42 6.30 -0.01 6.93
C GLU A 42 7.84 0.03 7.03
N ARG A 43 8.54 -0.91 6.39
CA ARG A 43 10.00 -0.96 6.32
C ARG A 43 10.58 -0.01 5.28
N LEU A 44 9.96 0.06 4.12
CA LEU A 44 10.42 0.87 3.00
C LEU A 44 10.01 2.33 3.15
N GLY A 45 8.88 2.60 3.80
CA GLY A 45 8.26 3.91 3.89
C GLY A 45 7.84 4.47 2.54
N LEU A 46 7.47 3.59 1.58
CA LEU A 46 7.20 3.97 0.20
C LEU A 46 5.93 4.82 0.09
N SER A 47 4.80 4.33 0.61
CA SER A 47 3.52 5.05 0.52
C SER A 47 3.58 6.41 1.23
N ALA A 48 4.22 6.45 2.40
CA ALA A 48 4.40 7.68 3.15
C ALA A 48 5.31 8.68 2.42
N ALA A 49 6.36 8.22 1.74
CA ALA A 49 7.23 9.07 0.94
C ALA A 49 6.51 9.57 -0.32
N ALA A 50 5.75 8.71 -0.99
CA ALA A 50 4.94 9.08 -2.15
C ALA A 50 3.86 10.11 -1.79
N ALA A 51 3.16 9.92 -0.67
CA ALA A 51 2.18 10.89 -0.20
C ALA A 51 2.80 12.27 0.12
N ARG A 52 4.01 12.29 0.69
CA ARG A 52 4.75 13.55 0.92
C ARG A 52 5.17 14.23 -0.38
N ALA A 53 5.59 13.45 -1.38
CA ALA A 53 6.00 13.98 -2.68
C ALA A 53 4.82 14.58 -3.46
N LEU A 54 3.64 13.99 -3.32
CA LEU A 54 2.41 14.52 -3.92
C LEU A 54 1.93 15.80 -3.24
N GLY A 55 2.13 15.93 -1.92
CA GLY A 55 1.55 17.01 -1.15
C GLY A 55 0.03 16.97 -1.07
N ASP A 56 -0.56 17.61 -0.09
CA ASP A 56 -2.03 17.66 0.09
C ASP A 56 -2.48 19.07 0.41
N ASP A 57 -2.94 19.80 -0.61
CA ASP A 57 -3.44 21.16 -0.50
C ASP A 57 -4.94 21.22 -0.17
N ARG A 58 -5.59 20.07 0.04
CA ARG A 58 -7.01 19.99 0.33
C ARG A 58 -7.32 20.54 1.71
N GLN A 59 -8.47 21.19 1.85
CA GLN A 59 -8.93 21.73 3.12
C GLN A 59 -9.16 20.61 4.14
N ARG A 60 -8.33 20.52 5.18
CA ARG A 60 -8.31 19.42 6.17
C ARG A 60 -9.68 19.09 6.77
N GLY A 61 -10.53 20.07 7.06
CA GLY A 61 -11.86 19.86 7.62
C GLY A 61 -12.87 19.22 6.67
N LYS A 62 -12.56 19.10 5.37
CA LYS A 62 -13.42 18.49 4.34
C LYS A 62 -12.84 17.18 3.79
N VAL A 63 -11.70 16.75 4.29
CA VAL A 63 -11.02 15.53 3.83
C VAL A 63 -11.57 14.30 4.56
N ARG A 64 -12.31 13.45 3.86
CA ARG A 64 -12.77 12.16 4.38
C ARG A 64 -11.69 11.08 4.30
N HIS A 65 -10.90 11.09 3.22
CA HIS A 65 -9.79 10.17 2.99
C HIS A 65 -8.51 10.98 2.90
N ASP A 66 -7.60 10.77 3.84
CA ASP A 66 -6.30 11.41 3.83
C ASP A 66 -5.46 10.90 2.65
N LEU A 67 -4.49 11.71 2.22
CA LEU A 67 -3.68 11.40 1.05
C LEU A 67 -2.87 10.12 1.25
N ALA A 68 -2.31 9.92 2.45
CA ALA A 68 -1.47 8.76 2.72
C ALA A 68 -2.27 7.45 2.59
N SER A 69 -3.52 7.41 3.11
CA SER A 69 -4.38 6.24 2.97
C SER A 69 -4.79 5.98 1.52
N MET A 70 -5.06 7.02 0.73
CA MET A 70 -5.39 6.85 -0.69
C MET A 70 -4.19 6.34 -1.51
N VAL A 71 -3.00 6.87 -1.25
CA VAL A 71 -1.76 6.43 -1.90
C VAL A 71 -1.44 4.98 -1.53
N ALA A 72 -1.51 4.62 -0.25
CA ALA A 72 -1.32 3.23 0.18
C ALA A 72 -2.34 2.29 -0.46
N GLN A 73 -3.63 2.68 -0.47
CA GLN A 73 -4.69 1.91 -1.12
C GLN A 73 -4.37 1.64 -2.59
N ARG A 74 -3.89 2.66 -3.30
CA ARG A 74 -3.59 2.54 -4.73
C ARG A 74 -2.35 1.68 -4.98
N ILE A 75 -1.27 1.88 -4.22
CA ILE A 75 -0.05 1.08 -4.32
C ILE A 75 -0.34 -0.40 -4.02
N TYR A 76 -1.08 -0.68 -2.94
CA TYR A 76 -1.39 -2.07 -2.58
C TYR A 76 -2.30 -2.73 -3.62
N GLY A 77 -3.31 -2.00 -4.13
CA GLY A 77 -4.14 -2.48 -5.22
C GLY A 77 -3.32 -2.87 -6.45
N LEU A 78 -2.41 -2.01 -6.89
CA LEU A 78 -1.51 -2.30 -8.02
C LEU A 78 -0.64 -3.54 -7.77
N CYS A 79 -0.06 -3.67 -6.57
CA CYS A 79 0.75 -4.83 -6.21
C CYS A 79 -0.05 -6.14 -6.15
N LEU A 80 -1.36 -6.07 -5.89
CA LEU A 80 -2.27 -7.20 -5.87
C LEU A 80 -2.86 -7.53 -7.26
N GLY A 81 -2.53 -6.74 -8.29
CA GLY A 81 -3.02 -6.93 -9.65
C GLY A 81 -4.27 -6.13 -10.00
N TRP A 82 -4.78 -5.30 -9.09
CA TRP A 82 -5.93 -4.42 -9.32
C TRP A 82 -5.50 -3.11 -10.00
N ALA A 83 -5.21 -3.21 -11.28
CA ALA A 83 -4.67 -2.08 -12.06
C ALA A 83 -5.71 -0.99 -12.30
N ASP A 84 -6.97 -1.37 -12.52
CA ASP A 84 -8.04 -0.43 -12.78
C ASP A 84 -8.51 0.27 -11.49
N VAL A 85 -8.70 1.58 -11.57
CA VAL A 85 -9.26 2.36 -10.47
C VAL A 85 -10.68 1.90 -10.12
N CYS A 86 -11.46 1.41 -11.10
CA CYS A 86 -12.82 0.92 -10.91
C CYS A 86 -12.90 -0.27 -9.94
N ASP A 87 -11.87 -1.12 -9.90
CA ASP A 87 -11.80 -2.28 -9.03
C ASP A 87 -11.82 -1.89 -7.54
N HIS A 88 -11.35 -0.69 -7.22
CA HIS A 88 -11.38 -0.17 -5.87
C HIS A 88 -12.79 0.03 -5.30
N ASN A 89 -13.84 0.01 -6.11
CA ASN A 89 -15.22 0.01 -5.59
C ASN A 89 -15.57 -1.32 -4.90
N ALA A 90 -15.01 -2.44 -5.34
CA ALA A 90 -15.13 -3.73 -4.66
C ALA A 90 -14.20 -3.78 -3.43
N LEU A 91 -12.93 -3.40 -3.60
CA LEU A 91 -11.91 -3.47 -2.55
C LEU A 91 -12.19 -2.55 -1.36
N ARG A 92 -12.93 -1.46 -1.54
CA ARG A 92 -13.14 -0.44 -0.50
C ARG A 92 -13.80 -0.96 0.77
N ASN A 93 -14.56 -2.05 0.68
CA ASN A 93 -15.26 -2.68 1.79
C ASN A 93 -14.55 -3.96 2.29
N ASP A 94 -13.49 -4.39 1.62
CA ASP A 94 -12.70 -5.53 2.03
C ASP A 94 -11.96 -5.24 3.34
N LEU A 95 -12.15 -6.10 4.35
CA LEU A 95 -11.61 -5.89 5.69
C LEU A 95 -10.08 -5.98 5.74
N VAL A 96 -9.50 -6.85 4.89
CA VAL A 96 -8.05 -7.02 4.83
C VAL A 96 -7.41 -5.81 4.17
N MET A 97 -8.00 -5.29 3.09
CA MET A 97 -7.54 -4.06 2.45
C MET A 97 -7.70 -2.85 3.38
N GLN A 98 -8.82 -2.70 4.08
CA GLN A 98 -8.99 -1.65 5.09
C GLN A 98 -7.91 -1.73 6.17
N THR A 99 -7.64 -2.94 6.67
CA THR A 99 -6.62 -3.20 7.66
C THR A 99 -5.22 -2.86 7.12
N ALA A 100 -4.90 -3.29 5.91
CA ALA A 100 -3.60 -3.03 5.29
C ALA A 100 -3.35 -1.52 5.12
N VAL A 101 -4.36 -0.78 4.68
CA VAL A 101 -4.29 0.68 4.52
C VAL A 101 -4.31 1.44 5.87
N GLY A 102 -4.67 0.76 6.96
CA GLY A 102 -4.74 1.38 8.29
C GLY A 102 -6.04 2.12 8.58
N ARG A 103 -7.15 1.70 7.96
CA ARG A 103 -8.48 2.30 8.18
C ARG A 103 -9.46 1.25 8.68
N ASP A 104 -10.38 1.68 9.53
CA ASP A 104 -11.47 0.88 10.09
C ASP A 104 -12.84 1.19 9.43
N GLN A 105 -12.83 1.95 8.35
CA GLN A 105 -13.98 2.38 7.56
C GLN A 105 -13.74 2.10 6.08
N ALA A 106 -14.81 2.22 5.28
CA ALA A 106 -14.69 2.09 3.83
C ALA A 106 -13.59 2.97 3.25
N LEU A 107 -12.76 2.37 2.39
CA LEU A 107 -11.69 3.05 1.69
C LEU A 107 -12.23 4.03 0.63
N ALA A 108 -11.34 4.77 -0.01
CA ALA A 108 -11.70 5.68 -1.08
C ALA A 108 -12.36 4.95 -2.25
N SER A 109 -13.40 5.54 -2.82
CA SER A 109 -14.07 5.02 -4.01
C SER A 109 -13.26 5.30 -5.27
N ALA A 110 -13.55 4.55 -6.34
CA ALA A 110 -12.95 4.77 -7.66
C ALA A 110 -12.99 6.24 -8.11
N PRO A 111 -14.11 6.98 -8.05
CA PRO A 111 -14.11 8.39 -8.41
C PRO A 111 -13.21 9.26 -7.53
N THR A 112 -12.98 8.87 -6.28
CA THR A 112 -12.09 9.62 -5.37
C THR A 112 -10.64 9.40 -5.73
N LEU A 113 -10.26 8.16 -6.04
CA LEU A 113 -8.91 7.82 -6.50
C LEU A 113 -8.63 8.40 -7.89
N SER A 114 -9.59 8.32 -8.80
CA SER A 114 -9.47 8.92 -10.15
C SER A 114 -9.20 10.43 -10.07
N ARG A 115 -9.90 11.16 -9.16
CA ARG A 115 -9.61 12.58 -8.96
C ARG A 115 -8.21 12.82 -8.43
N LEU A 116 -7.71 11.95 -7.55
CA LEU A 116 -6.33 12.04 -7.06
C LEU A 116 -5.34 11.88 -8.21
N GLU A 117 -5.51 10.86 -9.05
CA GLU A 117 -4.61 10.60 -10.18
C GLU A 117 -4.68 11.73 -11.23
N THR A 118 -5.89 12.19 -11.55
CA THR A 118 -6.09 13.25 -12.56
C THR A 118 -5.59 14.61 -12.08
N ALA A 119 -5.58 14.87 -10.78
CA ALA A 119 -5.08 16.13 -10.22
C ALA A 119 -3.54 16.17 -10.11
N ALA A 120 -2.86 15.06 -10.31
CA ALA A 120 -1.40 15.01 -10.22
C ALA A 120 -0.76 15.84 -11.36
N THR A 121 0.21 16.67 -11.00
CA THR A 121 0.97 17.47 -11.96
C THR A 121 2.18 16.68 -12.50
N PRO A 122 2.78 17.10 -13.64
CA PRO A 122 4.02 16.52 -14.14
C PRO A 122 5.16 16.57 -13.12
N GLU A 123 5.24 17.65 -12.35
CA GLU A 123 6.27 17.83 -11.31
C GLU A 123 6.09 16.83 -10.17
N GLN A 124 4.84 16.57 -9.77
CA GLN A 124 4.52 15.55 -8.77
C GLN A 124 4.80 14.15 -9.30
N ALA A 125 4.48 13.86 -10.57
CA ALA A 125 4.84 12.59 -11.21
C ALA A 125 6.35 12.38 -11.22
N TRP A 126 7.12 13.42 -11.55
CA TRP A 126 8.58 13.37 -11.50
C TRP A 126 9.11 13.17 -10.08
N ALA A 127 8.53 13.83 -9.09
CA ALA A 127 8.89 13.63 -7.68
C ALA A 127 8.64 12.18 -7.22
N LEU A 128 7.57 11.53 -7.70
CA LEU A 128 7.33 10.10 -7.43
C LEU A 128 8.42 9.19 -8.00
N HIS A 129 8.94 9.50 -9.21
CA HIS A 129 10.11 8.79 -9.75
C HIS A 129 11.31 8.89 -8.81
N GLY A 130 11.59 10.09 -8.28
CA GLY A 130 12.64 10.31 -7.29
C GLY A 130 12.44 9.43 -6.04
N VAL A 131 11.21 9.36 -5.54
CA VAL A 131 10.88 8.48 -4.39
C VAL A 131 11.19 7.02 -4.70
N LEU A 132 10.80 6.51 -5.86
CA LEU A 132 11.06 5.11 -6.25
C LEU A 132 12.57 4.83 -6.32
N MET A 133 13.33 5.72 -6.97
CA MET A 133 14.79 5.61 -7.08
C MET A 133 15.45 5.62 -5.70
N ASP A 134 15.06 6.53 -4.82
CA ASP A 134 15.61 6.63 -3.47
C ASP A 134 15.33 5.38 -2.65
N ARG A 135 14.10 4.84 -2.71
CA ARG A 135 13.73 3.61 -2.00
C ARG A 135 14.47 2.40 -2.56
N PHE A 136 14.61 2.31 -3.88
CA PHE A 136 15.40 1.26 -4.51
C PHE A 136 16.86 1.31 -4.04
N ILE A 137 17.50 2.47 -4.13
CA ILE A 137 18.89 2.66 -3.71
C ILE A 137 19.03 2.34 -2.21
N ALA A 138 18.13 2.84 -1.35
CA ALA A 138 18.15 2.57 0.08
C ALA A 138 18.00 1.07 0.38
N SER A 139 17.15 0.35 -0.35
CA SER A 139 16.97 -1.10 -0.18
C SER A 139 18.22 -1.91 -0.52
N ARG A 140 19.11 -1.35 -1.36
CA ARG A 140 20.38 -1.97 -1.75
C ARG A 140 21.55 -1.59 -0.84
N ARG A 141 21.42 -0.50 -0.09
CA ARG A 141 22.44 -0.05 0.89
C ARG A 141 22.26 -0.84 2.17
N GLY A 142 23.04 -1.90 2.37
CA GLY A 142 23.15 -2.62 3.62
C GLY A 142 24.57 -2.51 4.18
N PRO A 143 24.79 -2.66 5.50
CA PRO A 143 26.10 -2.46 6.13
C PRO A 143 27.20 -3.40 5.60
N ARG A 144 26.85 -4.42 4.84
CA ARG A 144 27.79 -5.38 4.23
C ARG A 144 27.75 -5.44 2.70
N ARG A 145 26.95 -4.59 2.05
CA ARG A 145 26.84 -4.59 0.58
C ARG A 145 27.81 -3.57 -0.01
N ARG A 146 28.77 -4.06 -0.76
CA ARG A 146 29.64 -3.24 -1.62
C ARG A 146 28.82 -2.71 -2.80
N ALA A 147 29.19 -1.55 -3.32
CA ALA A 147 28.64 -1.07 -4.58
C ALA A 147 28.83 -2.15 -5.67
N PRO A 148 27.83 -2.37 -6.52
CA PRO A 148 27.95 -3.30 -7.64
C PRO A 148 29.10 -2.84 -8.54
N ARG A 149 29.87 -3.79 -9.07
CA ARG A 149 30.97 -3.48 -10.02
C ARG A 149 30.43 -3.09 -11.39
N GLU A 150 29.23 -3.53 -11.69
CA GLU A 150 28.55 -3.32 -12.97
C GLU A 150 27.07 -3.05 -12.69
N LEU A 151 26.52 -2.11 -13.41
CA LEU A 151 25.09 -1.80 -13.41
C LEU A 151 24.59 -1.93 -14.84
N VAL A 152 23.73 -2.91 -15.09
CA VAL A 152 23.07 -3.07 -16.38
C VAL A 152 21.75 -2.31 -16.31
N LEU A 153 21.58 -1.35 -17.20
CA LEU A 153 20.33 -0.64 -17.41
C LEU A 153 19.68 -1.20 -18.67
N ASP A 154 18.53 -1.82 -18.49
CA ASP A 154 17.67 -2.24 -19.59
C ASP A 154 16.68 -1.11 -19.86
N VAL A 155 16.73 -0.58 -21.06
CA VAL A 155 15.85 0.53 -21.48
C VAL A 155 14.99 0.00 -22.62
N ASP A 156 13.74 -0.27 -22.31
CA ASP A 156 12.75 -0.67 -23.29
C ASP A 156 11.99 0.57 -23.80
N ALA A 157 11.86 0.67 -25.11
CA ALA A 157 11.08 1.70 -25.77
C ALA A 157 9.65 1.17 -25.98
N THR A 158 8.74 1.59 -25.14
CA THR A 158 7.29 1.37 -25.32
C THR A 158 6.65 2.52 -26.05
#